data_9381539f913935f3ae9b09e6bfb5028b
#
_entry.id   9381539f913935f3ae9b09e6bfb5028b
#
_cell.length_a   1.000
_cell.length_b   1.000
_cell.length_c   1.000
_cell.angle_alpha   90.00
_cell.angle_beta   90.00
_cell.angle_gamma   90.00
#
_symmetry.space_group_name_H-M   'P 1'
#
loop_
_entity.id
_entity.type
_entity.pdbx_description
1 polymer ?
#
loop_
_entity_poly.entity_id
_entity_poly.type
_entity_poly.pdbx_seq_one_letter_code
_entity_poly.pdbx_strand_id
1 'polypeptide(L)'
;PLMVTGGFKTLRQAIDGVSGGATDVVGLARALALDPELPNAWQNGLMADPLFPKFSSPPEGGITAWYTMQLTLLGEDREIAGIHDLVEAIEAYESRDAHRVRTWNDHFSS
;
A
#
# COMPACT_ATOMS: atom_id res chain seq x y z
N PRO A 1 6.80 -12.11 -21.77
CA PRO A 1 7.17 -11.11 -20.77
C PRO A 1 6.71 -11.54 -19.38
N LEU A 2 7.52 -11.20 -18.37
CA LEU A 2 7.27 -11.53 -16.98
C LEU A 2 7.20 -10.25 -16.15
N MET A 3 6.13 -10.11 -15.35
CA MET A 3 6.01 -9.08 -14.34
C MET A 3 6.14 -9.69 -12.94
N VAL A 4 6.98 -9.12 -12.12
CA VAL A 4 7.15 -9.52 -10.71
C VAL A 4 6.71 -8.37 -9.81
N THR A 5 5.87 -8.68 -8.83
CA THR A 5 5.37 -7.76 -7.81
C THR A 5 5.81 -8.27 -6.43
N GLY A 6 6.29 -7.37 -5.59
CA GLY A 6 6.68 -7.67 -4.23
C GLY A 6 8.19 -7.56 -4.02
N GLY A 7 8.57 -6.99 -2.90
CA GLY A 7 9.96 -6.84 -2.49
C GLY A 7 10.70 -5.65 -3.11
N PHE A 8 10.15 -4.97 -4.09
CA PHE A 8 10.77 -3.77 -4.66
C PHE A 8 10.45 -2.55 -3.79
N LYS A 9 11.45 -2.01 -3.15
CA LYS A 9 11.35 -0.86 -2.22
C LYS A 9 12.06 0.39 -2.72
N THR A 10 12.98 0.23 -3.68
CA THR A 10 13.80 1.34 -4.19
C THR A 10 13.83 1.32 -5.70
N LEU A 11 14.09 2.49 -6.30
CA LEU A 11 14.33 2.62 -7.74
C LEU A 11 15.51 1.72 -8.17
N ARG A 12 16.55 1.64 -7.36
CA ARG A 12 17.73 0.83 -7.67
C ARG A 12 17.37 -0.66 -7.80
N GLN A 13 16.57 -1.17 -6.87
CA GLN A 13 16.11 -2.57 -6.94
C GLN A 13 15.27 -2.82 -8.20
N ALA A 14 14.41 -1.87 -8.57
CA ALA A 14 13.59 -1.97 -9.77
C ALA A 14 14.44 -1.98 -11.04
N ILE A 15 15.42 -1.07 -11.15
CA ILE A 15 16.36 -1.01 -12.27
C ILE A 15 17.17 -2.30 -12.37
N ASP A 16 17.73 -2.77 -11.28
CA ASP A 16 18.56 -3.98 -11.25
C ASP A 16 17.74 -5.23 -11.63
N GLY A 17 16.47 -5.29 -11.20
CA GLY A 17 15.57 -6.38 -11.56
C GLY A 17 15.32 -6.49 -13.06
N VAL A 18 15.09 -5.37 -13.73
CA VAL A 18 14.86 -5.33 -15.17
C VAL A 18 16.18 -5.47 -15.95
N SER A 19 17.22 -4.71 -15.58
CA SER A 19 18.51 -4.72 -16.26
C SER A 19 19.24 -6.06 -16.11
N GLY A 20 19.08 -6.74 -14.99
CA GLY A 20 19.65 -8.05 -14.72
C GLY A 20 18.90 -9.22 -15.36
N GLY A 21 17.79 -8.96 -16.04
CA GLY A 21 17.01 -9.99 -16.74
C GLY A 21 16.13 -10.85 -15.83
N ALA A 22 15.97 -10.49 -14.55
CA ALA A 22 15.10 -11.23 -13.63
C ALA A 22 13.62 -11.04 -13.95
N THR A 23 13.25 -9.89 -14.47
CA THR A 23 11.87 -9.57 -14.86
C THR A 23 11.85 -8.57 -16.01
N ASP A 24 10.78 -8.52 -16.76
CA ASP A 24 10.58 -7.51 -17.82
C ASP A 24 9.86 -6.27 -17.30
N VAL A 25 8.98 -6.44 -16.32
CA VAL A 25 8.18 -5.38 -15.72
C VAL A 25 8.18 -5.54 -14.21
N VAL A 26 8.34 -4.43 -13.50
CA VAL A 26 8.25 -4.38 -12.03
C VAL A 26 6.85 -3.94 -11.63
N GLY A 27 6.20 -4.72 -10.77
CA GLY A 27 4.94 -4.37 -10.14
C GLY A 27 5.16 -3.79 -8.75
N LEU A 28 4.46 -2.72 -8.42
CA LEU A 28 4.52 -2.06 -7.12
C LEU A 28 3.14 -2.08 -6.46
N ALA A 29 3.09 -2.35 -5.16
CA ALA A 29 1.86 -2.27 -4.39
C ALA A 29 2.02 -1.33 -3.19
N ARG A 30 2.74 -1.75 -2.15
CA ARG A 30 2.92 -0.96 -0.93
C ARG A 30 3.64 0.37 -1.19
N ALA A 31 4.61 0.39 -2.10
CA ALA A 31 5.29 1.62 -2.49
C ALA A 31 4.31 2.67 -3.02
N LEU A 32 3.31 2.27 -3.81
CA LEU A 32 2.29 3.17 -4.34
C LEU A 32 1.28 3.63 -3.27
N ALA A 33 1.05 2.82 -2.24
CA ALA A 33 0.24 3.24 -1.10
C ALA A 33 0.94 4.35 -0.28
N LEU A 34 2.27 4.35 -0.25
CA LEU A 34 3.08 5.36 0.42
C LEU A 34 3.26 6.62 -0.44
N ASP A 35 3.44 6.44 -1.75
CA ASP A 35 3.64 7.53 -2.70
C ASP A 35 3.00 7.17 -4.06
N PRO A 36 1.76 7.63 -4.32
CA PRO A 36 1.08 7.36 -5.59
C PRO A 36 1.77 7.98 -6.81
N GLU A 37 2.57 9.04 -6.63
CA GLU A 37 3.29 9.72 -7.69
C GLU A 37 4.66 9.10 -8.01
N LEU A 38 5.01 8.03 -7.34
CA LEU A 38 6.33 7.40 -7.46
C LEU A 38 6.74 7.05 -8.90
N PRO A 39 5.87 6.46 -9.75
CA PRO A 39 6.25 6.17 -11.13
C PRO A 39 6.58 7.43 -11.93
N ASN A 40 5.84 8.53 -11.72
CA ASN A 40 6.11 9.80 -12.38
C ASN A 40 7.43 10.40 -11.89
N ALA A 41 7.71 10.34 -10.60
CA ALA A 41 8.97 10.81 -10.03
C ALA A 41 10.16 10.06 -10.63
N TRP A 42 10.08 8.74 -10.72
CA TRP A 42 11.15 7.92 -11.30
C TRP A 42 11.33 8.16 -12.80
N GLN A 43 10.23 8.32 -13.54
CA GLN A 43 10.28 8.64 -14.96
C GLN A 43 10.95 10.00 -15.22
N ASN A 44 10.76 10.97 -14.32
CA ASN A 44 11.37 12.30 -14.41
C ASN A 44 12.81 12.34 -13.85
N GLY A 45 13.40 11.20 -13.55
CA GLY A 45 14.78 11.09 -13.08
C GLY A 45 15.01 11.43 -11.62
N LEU A 46 13.95 11.53 -10.83
CA LEU A 46 14.08 11.74 -9.39
C LEU A 46 14.42 10.42 -8.69
N MET A 47 15.46 10.45 -7.86
CA MET A 47 15.92 9.29 -7.08
C MET A 47 15.17 9.23 -5.74
N ALA A 48 13.87 9.47 -5.76
CA ALA A 48 13.03 9.42 -4.57
C ALA A 48 12.59 7.99 -4.29
N ASP A 49 12.96 7.46 -3.13
CA ASP A 49 12.48 6.18 -2.65
C ASP A 49 11.44 6.41 -1.54
N PRO A 50 10.34 5.64 -1.50
CA PRO A 50 9.36 5.80 -0.44
C PRO A 50 9.94 5.36 0.90
N LEU A 51 9.56 6.05 1.97
CA LEU A 51 9.94 5.70 3.33
C LEU A 51 8.97 4.65 3.87
N PHE A 52 9.39 3.40 3.87
CA PHE A 52 8.60 2.31 4.44
C PHE A 52 8.59 2.39 5.96
N PRO A 53 7.41 2.41 6.60
CA PRO A 53 7.35 2.36 8.04
C PRO A 53 7.86 1.03 8.57
N LYS A 54 8.54 1.07 9.73
CA LYS A 54 9.05 -0.11 10.41
C LYS A 54 8.22 -0.35 11.67
N PHE A 55 7.75 -1.58 11.83
CA PHE A 55 6.97 -2.00 12.98
C PHE A 55 7.75 -3.07 13.75
N SER A 56 8.04 -2.81 15.03
CA SER A 56 8.89 -3.69 15.84
C SER A 56 8.19 -4.95 16.35
N SER A 57 6.91 -4.89 16.60
CA SER A 57 6.11 -6.02 17.11
C SER A 57 4.66 -5.87 16.66
N PRO A 58 4.38 -6.07 15.37
CA PRO A 58 3.03 -5.90 14.87
C PRO A 58 2.12 -7.02 15.38
N PRO A 59 0.88 -6.73 15.78
CA PRO A 59 -0.13 -7.75 15.94
C PRO A 59 -0.43 -8.43 14.59
N GLU A 60 -0.90 -9.66 14.63
CA GLU A 60 -1.25 -10.41 13.43
C GLU A 60 -2.24 -9.61 12.57
N GLY A 61 -1.97 -9.50 11.29
CA GLY A 61 -2.79 -8.73 10.35
C GLY A 61 -2.60 -7.22 10.40
N GLY A 62 -1.82 -6.69 11.37
CA GLY A 62 -1.68 -5.25 11.58
C GLY A 62 -1.05 -4.51 10.41
N ILE A 63 -0.01 -5.06 9.81
CA ILE A 63 0.65 -4.44 8.64
C ILE A 63 -0.30 -4.37 7.45
N THR A 64 -1.04 -5.44 7.18
CA THR A 64 -2.03 -5.48 6.10
C THR A 64 -3.15 -4.47 6.35
N ALA A 65 -3.66 -4.39 7.57
CA ALA A 65 -4.67 -3.40 7.95
C ALA A 65 -4.15 -1.97 7.78
N TRP A 66 -2.91 -1.71 8.19
CA TRP A 66 -2.28 -0.39 8.05
C TRP A 66 -2.24 0.06 6.58
N TYR A 67 -1.70 -0.77 5.68
CA TYR A 67 -1.65 -0.43 4.25
C TYR A 67 -3.04 -0.33 3.63
N THR A 68 -3.99 -1.16 4.02
CA THR A 68 -5.36 -1.08 3.53
C THR A 68 -6.01 0.24 3.93
N MET A 69 -5.79 0.70 5.16
CA MET A 69 -6.31 2.00 5.61
C MET A 69 -5.61 3.17 4.91
N GLN A 70 -4.31 3.06 4.58
CA GLN A 70 -3.65 4.06 3.75
C GLN A 70 -4.32 4.18 2.37
N LEU A 71 -4.60 3.07 1.72
CA LEU A 71 -5.32 3.07 0.44
C LEU A 71 -6.72 3.66 0.57
N THR A 72 -7.41 3.41 1.67
CA THR A 72 -8.73 3.99 1.95
C THR A 72 -8.64 5.52 2.06
N LEU A 73 -7.64 6.04 2.79
CA LEU A 73 -7.41 7.48 2.91
C LEU A 73 -7.09 8.13 1.56
N LEU A 74 -6.24 7.49 0.76
CA LEU A 74 -5.94 7.95 -0.60
C LEU A 74 -7.19 8.00 -1.47
N GLY A 75 -8.05 6.98 -1.39
CA GLY A 75 -9.31 6.93 -2.14
C GLY A 75 -10.31 8.00 -1.72
N GLU A 76 -10.21 8.50 -0.50
CA GLU A 76 -11.02 9.60 0.03
C GLU A 76 -10.36 10.98 -0.14
N ASP A 77 -9.23 11.04 -0.83
CA ASP A 77 -8.41 12.24 -1.02
C ASP A 77 -8.03 12.90 0.32
N ARG A 78 -7.68 12.06 1.30
CA ARG A 78 -7.28 12.48 2.65
C ARG A 78 -5.79 12.25 2.85
N GLU A 79 -5.19 13.07 3.72
CA GLU A 79 -3.78 12.91 4.07
C GLU A 79 -3.50 11.59 4.78
N ILE A 80 -2.36 11.00 4.44
CA ILE A 80 -1.91 9.69 4.95
C ILE A 80 -1.52 9.76 6.44
N ALA A 81 -1.42 10.95 7.01
CA ALA A 81 -0.87 11.20 8.35
C ALA A 81 -1.78 10.81 9.52
N GLY A 82 -2.93 10.17 9.30
CA GLY A 82 -3.96 9.99 10.34
C GLY A 82 -3.85 8.73 11.18
N ILE A 83 -3.16 7.68 10.72
CA ILE A 83 -3.06 6.40 11.43
C ILE A 83 -1.59 6.05 11.63
N HIS A 84 -1.12 6.08 12.88
CA HIS A 84 0.28 5.89 13.23
C HIS A 84 0.55 4.56 13.96
N ASP A 85 -0.49 3.83 14.33
CA ASP A 85 -0.44 2.67 15.20
C ASP A 85 -1.15 1.48 14.52
N LEU A 86 -0.57 0.28 14.62
CA LEU A 86 -1.15 -0.91 14.03
C LEU A 86 -2.45 -1.36 14.72
N VAL A 87 -2.57 -1.14 16.02
CA VAL A 87 -3.82 -1.44 16.74
C VAL A 87 -4.93 -0.52 16.26
N GLU A 88 -4.65 0.77 16.15
CA GLU A 88 -5.59 1.75 15.58
C GLU A 88 -5.96 1.40 14.14
N ALA A 89 -5.01 0.95 13.33
CA ALA A 89 -5.25 0.52 11.96
C ALA A 89 -6.18 -0.70 11.90
N ILE A 90 -5.99 -1.68 12.77
CA ILE A 90 -6.86 -2.86 12.88
C ILE A 90 -8.29 -2.44 13.27
N GLU A 91 -8.42 -1.60 14.28
CA GLU A 91 -9.73 -1.10 14.72
C GLU A 91 -10.46 -0.34 13.61
N ALA A 92 -9.75 0.52 12.88
CA ALA A 92 -10.30 1.26 11.75
C ALA A 92 -10.72 0.31 10.62
N TYR A 93 -9.89 -0.69 10.31
CA TYR A 93 -10.17 -1.71 9.30
C TYR A 93 -11.43 -2.52 9.65
N GLU A 94 -11.54 -3.00 10.88
CA GLU A 94 -12.68 -3.77 11.35
C GLU A 94 -13.97 -2.95 11.38
N SER A 95 -13.88 -1.69 11.80
CA SER A 95 -15.01 -0.75 11.78
C SER A 95 -15.50 -0.48 10.37
N ARG A 96 -14.59 -0.27 9.43
CA ARG A 96 -14.91 -0.11 8.01
C ARG A 96 -15.62 -1.33 7.45
N ASP A 97 -15.11 -2.52 7.73
CA ASP A 97 -15.68 -3.77 7.23
C ASP A 97 -17.05 -4.05 7.84
N ALA A 98 -17.22 -3.79 9.13
CA ALA A 98 -18.51 -3.89 9.79
C ALA A 98 -19.56 -2.93 9.17
N HIS A 99 -19.14 -1.71 8.82
CA HIS A 99 -20.00 -0.77 8.11
C HIS A 99 -20.40 -1.30 6.72
N ARG A 100 -19.45 -1.82 5.96
CA ARG A 100 -19.69 -2.41 4.63
C ARG A 100 -20.66 -3.60 4.70
N VAL A 101 -20.49 -4.47 5.69
CA VAL A 101 -21.39 -5.61 5.91
C VAL A 101 -22.82 -5.12 6.19
N ARG A 102 -22.99 -4.13 7.05
CA ARG A 102 -24.31 -3.54 7.31
C ARG A 102 -24.93 -2.98 6.02
N THR A 103 -24.17 -2.18 5.30
CA THR A 103 -24.63 -1.58 4.03
C THR A 103 -25.04 -2.66 3.03
N TRP A 104 -24.25 -3.72 2.90
CA TRP A 104 -24.57 -4.86 2.03
C TRP A 104 -25.88 -5.53 2.45
N ASN A 105 -26.00 -5.85 3.74
CA ASN A 105 -27.20 -6.50 4.26
C ASN A 105 -28.44 -5.63 4.08
N ASP A 106 -28.35 -4.35 4.35
CA ASP A 106 -29.45 -3.40 4.17
C ASP A 106 -29.89 -3.28 2.71
N HIS A 107 -28.94 -3.41 1.77
CA HIS A 107 -29.24 -3.29 0.35
C HIS A 107 -29.78 -4.60 -0.25
N PHE A 108 -29.29 -5.75 0.20
CA PHE A 108 -29.59 -7.06 -0.40
C PHE A 108 -30.47 -7.97 0.46
N SER A 109 -30.75 -7.64 1.72
CA SER A 109 -31.68 -8.43 2.51
C SER A 109 -33.11 -8.12 2.10
N SER A 110 -33.82 -9.16 1.81
CA SER A 110 -35.27 -9.09 1.48
C SER A 110 -36.12 -9.05 2.73
#